data_6636eede59dc99c650e03800f20875a2
#
_entry.id   6636eede59dc99c650e03800f20875a2
#
_cell.length_a   1.000
_cell.length_b   1.000
_cell.length_c   1.000
_cell.angle_alpha   90.00
_cell.angle_beta   90.00
_cell.angle_gamma   90.00
#
_symmetry.space_group_name_H-M   'P 1'
#
loop_
_entity.id
_entity.type
_entity.pdbx_description
1 polymer ?
#
loop_
_entity_poly.entity_id
_entity_poly.type
_entity_poly.pdbx_seq_one_letter_code
_entity_poly.pdbx_strand_id
1 'polypeptide(L)'
;MAASSSSSWKYDVFLNFRGEDTRKIFVGHLYRALDQKAINTFIDAEKLRKGNDLSKLLSAIEESRLSIVVFSQNYAYSTWCLKELVKILACMDTKKQIVVPIFYQVDPSEVRKLKRSFAEAFAQHERESSAEMEEVKSWRSALTRATNLSGWDSRKYE
;
A
#
# COMPACT_ATOMS: atom_id res chain seq x y z
N MET A 1 -21.70 -12.98 17.44
CA MET A 1 -20.56 -13.71 17.96
C MET A 1 -19.26 -13.11 17.46
N ALA A 2 -18.43 -12.69 18.37
CA ALA A 2 -17.18 -12.09 17.99
C ALA A 2 -16.30 -13.08 17.20
N ALA A 3 -16.37 -14.35 17.54
CA ALA A 3 -15.56 -15.36 16.88
C ALA A 3 -15.89 -15.48 15.40
N SER A 4 -17.13 -15.28 15.02
CA SER A 4 -17.50 -15.42 13.62
C SER A 4 -16.95 -14.29 12.76
N SER A 5 -16.81 -13.09 13.35
CA SER A 5 -16.26 -11.98 12.55
C SER A 5 -14.78 -12.16 12.28
N SER A 6 -14.04 -12.75 13.22
CA SER A 6 -12.61 -12.95 13.00
C SER A 6 -12.35 -14.03 11.96
N SER A 7 -13.27 -14.98 11.80
CA SER A 7 -13.08 -16.04 10.83
C SER A 7 -13.42 -15.59 9.41
N SER A 8 -13.92 -14.37 9.24
CA SER A 8 -14.29 -13.88 7.92
C SER A 8 -13.08 -13.39 7.12
N TRP A 9 -11.93 -13.19 7.77
CA TRP A 9 -10.74 -12.71 7.08
C TRP A 9 -9.98 -13.88 6.48
N LYS A 10 -9.71 -13.77 5.17
CA LYS A 10 -8.93 -14.79 4.49
C LYS A 10 -7.44 -14.61 4.74
N TYR A 11 -7.00 -13.37 4.87
CA TYR A 11 -5.61 -13.06 5.13
C TYR A 11 -5.50 -12.23 6.39
N ASP A 12 -4.38 -12.38 7.08
CA ASP A 12 -4.08 -11.52 8.23
C ASP A 12 -3.57 -10.17 7.76
N VAL A 13 -2.72 -10.17 6.73
CA VAL A 13 -2.04 -8.96 6.26
C VAL A 13 -2.01 -8.92 4.75
N PHE A 14 -2.26 -7.73 4.20
CA PHE A 14 -2.01 -7.42 2.80
C PHE A 14 -0.82 -6.47 2.73
N LEU A 15 0.17 -6.80 1.89
CA LEU A 15 1.33 -5.93 1.70
C LEU A 15 1.18 -5.12 0.43
N ASN A 16 1.16 -3.80 0.59
CA ASN A 16 1.09 -2.85 -0.51
C ASN A 16 2.46 -2.20 -0.65
N PHE A 17 3.12 -2.38 -1.79
CA PHE A 17 4.49 -1.91 -1.98
C PHE A 17 4.82 -1.86 -3.46
N ARG A 18 5.84 -1.07 -3.81
CA ARG A 18 6.36 -1.08 -5.17
C ARG A 18 7.55 -2.02 -5.23
N GLY A 19 7.37 -3.11 -5.97
CA GLY A 19 8.33 -4.22 -5.94
C GLY A 19 9.74 -3.86 -6.37
N GLU A 20 9.87 -2.99 -7.36
CA GLU A 20 11.19 -2.63 -7.86
C GLU A 20 12.04 -1.93 -6.81
N ASP A 21 11.40 -1.19 -5.92
CA ASP A 21 12.12 -0.42 -4.91
C ASP A 21 12.54 -1.27 -3.71
N THR A 22 11.72 -2.24 -3.33
CA THR A 22 11.82 -2.77 -1.98
C THR A 22 11.84 -4.28 -1.87
N ARG A 23 11.44 -4.99 -2.95
CA ARG A 23 11.17 -6.43 -2.83
C ARG A 23 12.35 -7.25 -2.31
N LYS A 24 13.53 -7.01 -2.85
CA LYS A 24 14.65 -7.90 -2.56
C LYS A 24 15.19 -7.73 -1.16
N ILE A 25 15.07 -6.54 -0.60
CA ILE A 25 15.69 -6.29 0.68
C ILE A 25 14.66 -6.20 1.79
N PHE A 26 13.85 -5.17 1.77
CA PHE A 26 12.98 -4.90 2.91
C PHE A 26 11.74 -5.77 2.92
N VAL A 27 10.98 -5.77 1.82
CA VAL A 27 9.69 -6.46 1.80
C VAL A 27 9.89 -7.96 1.90
N GLY A 28 10.94 -8.49 1.25
CA GLY A 28 11.24 -9.92 1.36
C GLY A 28 11.50 -10.33 2.79
N HIS A 29 12.27 -9.54 3.52
CA HIS A 29 12.54 -9.85 4.93
C HIS A 29 11.29 -9.71 5.77
N LEU A 30 10.49 -8.69 5.52
CA LEU A 30 9.25 -8.49 6.26
C LEU A 30 8.31 -9.66 6.03
N TYR A 31 8.15 -10.09 4.79
CA TYR A 31 7.27 -11.20 4.49
C TYR A 31 7.72 -12.47 5.22
N ARG A 32 9.01 -12.75 5.19
CA ARG A 32 9.52 -13.94 5.87
C ARG A 32 9.34 -13.86 7.38
N ALA A 33 9.51 -12.68 7.94
CA ALA A 33 9.30 -12.52 9.37
C ALA A 33 7.84 -12.78 9.76
N LEU A 34 6.92 -12.29 8.94
CA LEU A 34 5.51 -12.53 9.19
C LEU A 34 5.16 -14.01 9.04
N ASP A 35 5.73 -14.65 8.03
CA ASP A 35 5.49 -16.06 7.77
C ASP A 35 5.99 -16.92 8.92
N GLN A 36 7.16 -16.58 9.47
CA GLN A 36 7.72 -17.32 10.59
C GLN A 36 6.85 -17.23 11.83
N LYS A 37 6.04 -16.21 11.95
CA LYS A 37 5.13 -16.07 13.07
C LYS A 37 3.74 -16.59 12.74
N ALA A 38 3.61 -17.32 11.64
CA ALA A 38 2.35 -17.91 11.20
C ALA A 38 1.30 -16.86 10.88
N ILE A 39 1.74 -15.68 10.42
CA ILE A 39 0.83 -14.63 9.99
C ILE A 39 0.60 -14.80 8.50
N ASN A 40 -0.65 -15.07 8.11
CA ASN A 40 -1.00 -15.33 6.72
C ASN A 40 -1.00 -14.00 5.95
N THR A 41 0.01 -13.83 5.11
CA THR A 41 0.25 -12.55 4.44
C THR A 41 0.06 -12.70 2.94
N PHE A 42 -0.76 -11.82 2.36
CA PHE A 42 -0.88 -11.74 0.92
C PHE A 42 0.20 -10.82 0.38
N ILE A 43 1.02 -11.35 -0.51
CA ILE A 43 2.01 -10.58 -1.21
C ILE A 43 1.88 -10.88 -2.70
N ASP A 44 1.73 -9.83 -3.50
CA ASP A 44 1.59 -10.01 -4.94
C ASP A 44 2.95 -10.02 -5.58
N ALA A 45 3.51 -11.22 -5.71
CA ALA A 45 4.83 -11.37 -6.30
C ALA A 45 4.80 -11.14 -7.81
N GLU A 46 3.62 -11.16 -8.40
CA GLU A 46 3.50 -11.06 -9.84
C GLU A 46 2.78 -9.78 -10.28
N LYS A 47 2.76 -8.82 -9.39
CA LYS A 47 2.04 -7.58 -9.62
C LYS A 47 2.40 -6.93 -10.97
N LEU A 48 3.64 -7.05 -11.37
CA LEU A 48 4.13 -6.39 -12.58
C LEU A 48 3.98 -7.25 -13.84
N ARG A 49 3.50 -8.46 -13.71
CA ARG A 49 3.37 -9.34 -14.85
C ARG A 49 2.10 -9.03 -15.62
N LYS A 50 2.18 -9.25 -16.94
CA LYS A 50 1.02 -9.10 -17.76
C LYS A 50 -0.05 -10.11 -17.34
N GLY A 51 -1.29 -9.68 -17.41
CA GLY A 51 -2.39 -10.55 -17.11
C GLY A 51 -2.80 -10.57 -15.67
N ASN A 52 -2.07 -9.89 -14.81
CA ASN A 52 -2.53 -9.75 -13.43
C ASN A 52 -3.85 -9.00 -13.43
N ASP A 53 -4.77 -9.54 -12.68
CA ASP A 53 -6.09 -8.97 -12.59
C ASP A 53 -6.18 -8.08 -11.37
N LEU A 54 -6.34 -6.78 -11.61
CA LEU A 54 -6.45 -5.83 -10.51
C LEU A 54 -7.59 -6.19 -9.58
N SER A 55 -8.67 -6.74 -10.12
CA SER A 55 -9.82 -7.07 -9.28
C SER A 55 -9.46 -8.14 -8.24
N LYS A 56 -8.54 -9.05 -8.56
CA LYS A 56 -8.09 -10.03 -7.58
C LYS A 56 -7.34 -9.38 -6.44
N LEU A 57 -6.53 -8.35 -6.76
CA LEU A 57 -5.80 -7.63 -5.72
C LEU A 57 -6.75 -6.86 -4.84
N LEU A 58 -7.74 -6.22 -5.42
CA LEU A 58 -8.71 -5.46 -4.65
C LEU A 58 -9.55 -6.39 -3.76
N SER A 59 -9.87 -7.59 -4.26
CA SER A 59 -10.57 -8.57 -3.43
C SER A 59 -9.70 -9.03 -2.27
N ALA A 60 -8.40 -9.24 -2.51
CA ALA A 60 -7.49 -9.63 -1.42
C ALA A 60 -7.44 -8.57 -0.34
N ILE A 61 -7.48 -7.29 -0.73
CA ILE A 61 -7.53 -6.21 0.24
C ILE A 61 -8.79 -6.32 1.10
N GLU A 62 -9.93 -6.55 0.46
CA GLU A 62 -11.18 -6.69 1.21
C GLU A 62 -11.16 -7.86 2.17
N GLU A 63 -10.41 -8.90 1.83
CA GLU A 63 -10.34 -10.12 2.61
C GLU A 63 -9.22 -10.12 3.64
N SER A 64 -8.52 -9.02 3.79
CA SER A 64 -7.40 -8.89 4.73
C SER A 64 -7.81 -8.09 5.95
N ARG A 65 -7.33 -8.54 7.11
CA ARG A 65 -7.62 -7.88 8.35
C ARG A 65 -6.86 -6.57 8.50
N LEU A 66 -5.65 -6.54 7.98
CA LEU A 66 -4.73 -5.42 8.14
C LEU A 66 -3.96 -5.23 6.83
N SER A 67 -3.67 -3.99 6.49
CA SER A 67 -2.81 -3.69 5.34
C SER A 67 -1.59 -2.93 5.83
N ILE A 68 -0.42 -3.36 5.34
CA ILE A 68 0.83 -2.63 5.55
C ILE A 68 1.16 -1.94 4.23
N VAL A 69 1.29 -0.63 4.29
CA VAL A 69 1.59 0.19 3.12
C VAL A 69 3.04 0.64 3.23
N VAL A 70 3.88 0.18 2.31
CA VAL A 70 5.30 0.52 2.33
C VAL A 70 5.55 1.64 1.34
N PHE A 71 5.75 2.85 1.86
CA PHE A 71 6.08 4.00 1.02
C PHE A 71 7.58 4.03 0.79
N SER A 72 7.98 3.90 -0.47
CA SER A 72 9.36 4.02 -0.90
C SER A 72 9.48 5.20 -1.83
N GLN A 73 10.70 5.51 -2.23
CA GLN A 73 10.96 6.72 -3.01
C GLN A 73 10.14 6.81 -4.27
N ASN A 74 9.93 5.70 -4.97
CA ASN A 74 9.22 5.71 -6.24
C ASN A 74 7.83 5.09 -6.17
N TYR A 75 7.29 4.98 -4.97
CA TYR A 75 5.99 4.35 -4.75
C TYR A 75 4.91 4.94 -5.64
N ALA A 76 4.86 6.27 -5.72
CA ALA A 76 3.76 6.95 -6.41
C ALA A 76 3.81 6.83 -7.93
N TYR A 77 4.92 6.32 -8.48
CA TYR A 77 4.95 6.07 -9.92
C TYR A 77 4.09 4.87 -10.31
N SER A 78 3.73 4.02 -9.37
CA SER A 78 2.96 2.82 -9.65
C SER A 78 1.46 3.11 -9.51
N THR A 79 0.76 3.10 -10.63
CA THR A 79 -0.69 3.30 -10.58
C THR A 79 -1.37 2.15 -9.85
N TRP A 80 -0.80 0.94 -9.90
CA TRP A 80 -1.36 -0.19 -9.15
C TRP A 80 -1.29 0.05 -7.65
N CYS A 81 -0.14 0.56 -7.17
CA CYS A 81 -0.01 0.87 -5.76
C CYS A 81 -1.02 1.92 -5.32
N LEU A 82 -1.22 2.94 -6.16
CA LEU A 82 -2.15 4.01 -5.83
C LEU A 82 -3.60 3.52 -5.82
N LYS A 83 -3.96 2.68 -6.80
CA LYS A 83 -5.31 2.11 -6.82
C LYS A 83 -5.55 1.20 -5.62
N GLU A 84 -4.56 0.41 -5.25
CA GLU A 84 -4.66 -0.41 -4.05
C GLU A 84 -4.80 0.45 -2.80
N LEU A 85 -4.05 1.55 -2.73
CA LEU A 85 -4.10 2.43 -1.57
C LEU A 85 -5.49 3.02 -1.37
N VAL A 86 -6.12 3.45 -2.46
CA VAL A 86 -7.49 3.98 -2.36
C VAL A 86 -8.42 2.92 -1.80
N LYS A 87 -8.29 1.68 -2.30
CA LYS A 87 -9.13 0.59 -1.81
C LYS A 87 -8.86 0.28 -0.34
N ILE A 88 -7.58 0.30 0.05
CA ILE A 88 -7.19 0.05 1.43
C ILE A 88 -7.87 1.05 2.38
N LEU A 89 -7.83 2.33 2.02
CA LEU A 89 -8.44 3.35 2.86
C LEU A 89 -9.96 3.26 2.88
N ALA A 90 -10.56 2.89 1.74
CA ALA A 90 -12.01 2.68 1.71
C ALA A 90 -12.41 1.54 2.66
N CYS A 91 -11.63 0.48 2.68
CA CYS A 91 -11.90 -0.65 3.58
C CYS A 91 -11.65 -0.27 5.04
N MET A 92 -10.67 0.60 5.30
CA MET A 92 -10.47 1.11 6.64
C MET A 92 -11.73 1.83 7.12
N ASP A 93 -12.32 2.63 6.25
CA ASP A 93 -13.51 3.40 6.60
C ASP A 93 -14.75 2.53 6.76
N THR A 94 -14.94 1.54 5.89
CA THR A 94 -16.19 0.79 5.83
C THR A 94 -16.17 -0.50 6.62
N LYS A 95 -14.99 -1.12 6.77
CA LYS A 95 -14.86 -2.43 7.42
C LYS A 95 -14.00 -2.39 8.66
N LYS A 96 -13.52 -1.23 9.03
CA LYS A 96 -12.67 -1.04 10.20
C LYS A 96 -11.39 -1.85 10.13
N GLN A 97 -10.86 -2.02 8.93
CA GLN A 97 -9.58 -2.67 8.75
C GLN A 97 -8.47 -1.75 9.24
N ILE A 98 -7.38 -2.35 9.68
CA ILE A 98 -6.24 -1.61 10.21
C ILE A 98 -5.27 -1.30 9.08
N VAL A 99 -4.73 -0.08 9.05
CA VAL A 99 -3.75 0.32 8.05
C VAL A 99 -2.50 0.82 8.77
N VAL A 100 -1.35 0.24 8.41
CA VAL A 100 -0.07 0.60 9.01
C VAL A 100 0.88 1.08 7.93
N PRO A 101 1.20 2.38 7.89
CA PRO A 101 2.18 2.86 6.90
C PRO A 101 3.59 2.62 7.41
N ILE A 102 4.48 2.27 6.50
CA ILE A 102 5.91 2.17 6.76
C ILE A 102 6.59 3.07 5.75
N PHE A 103 7.44 3.98 6.25
CA PHE A 103 8.19 4.89 5.39
C PHE A 103 9.59 4.34 5.26
N TYR A 104 9.85 3.72 4.11
CA TYR A 104 11.13 3.05 3.86
C TYR A 104 12.06 3.97 3.12
N GLN A 105 13.03 4.52 3.83
CA GLN A 105 14.06 5.40 3.28
C GLN A 105 13.48 6.62 2.59
N VAL A 106 12.36 7.11 3.08
CA VAL A 106 11.75 8.36 2.63
C VAL A 106 11.30 9.15 3.84
N ASP A 107 11.30 10.47 3.69
CA ASP A 107 10.80 11.35 4.73
C ASP A 107 9.27 11.36 4.66
N PRO A 108 8.58 11.02 5.76
CA PRO A 108 7.12 11.05 5.73
C PRO A 108 6.55 12.39 5.28
N SER A 109 7.22 13.50 5.59
CA SER A 109 6.72 14.81 5.18
C SER A 109 6.80 14.98 3.66
N GLU A 110 7.77 14.35 3.01
CA GLU A 110 7.86 14.42 1.56
C GLU A 110 6.71 13.68 0.90
N VAL A 111 6.30 12.57 1.48
CA VAL A 111 5.15 11.85 0.96
C VAL A 111 3.88 12.65 1.20
N ARG A 112 3.72 13.15 2.42
CA ARG A 112 2.50 13.88 2.81
C ARG A 112 2.32 15.14 1.99
N LYS A 113 3.39 15.85 1.73
CA LYS A 113 3.33 17.13 1.01
C LYS A 113 3.60 16.99 -0.47
N LEU A 114 3.75 15.77 -0.94
CA LEU A 114 4.00 15.46 -2.36
C LEU A 114 5.19 16.25 -2.90
N LYS A 115 6.35 16.02 -2.27
CA LYS A 115 7.58 16.67 -2.69
C LYS A 115 8.49 15.68 -3.41
N ARG A 116 9.48 16.19 -4.13
CA ARG A 116 10.52 15.41 -4.81
C ARG A 116 9.91 14.38 -5.74
N SER A 117 10.27 13.11 -5.59
CA SER A 117 9.79 12.07 -6.49
C SER A 117 8.27 11.94 -6.48
N PHE A 118 7.63 12.25 -5.36
CA PHE A 118 6.18 12.19 -5.29
C PHE A 118 5.54 13.30 -6.11
N ALA A 119 6.13 14.49 -6.10
CA ALA A 119 5.65 15.58 -6.96
C ALA A 119 5.83 15.21 -8.43
N GLU A 120 6.98 14.64 -8.77
CA GLU A 120 7.26 14.27 -10.16
C GLU A 120 6.31 13.19 -10.64
N ALA A 121 6.02 12.21 -9.80
CA ALA A 121 5.12 11.14 -10.17
C ALA A 121 3.72 11.67 -10.48
N PHE A 122 3.22 12.57 -9.65
CA PHE A 122 1.89 13.12 -9.90
C PHE A 122 1.86 14.03 -11.09
N ALA A 123 2.95 14.78 -11.33
CA ALA A 123 3.02 15.57 -12.56
C ALA A 123 2.98 14.68 -13.79
N GLN A 124 3.65 13.54 -13.72
CA GLN A 124 3.64 12.59 -14.83
C GLN A 124 2.25 11.99 -15.02
N HIS A 125 1.59 11.61 -13.94
CA HIS A 125 0.23 11.07 -14.04
C HIS A 125 -0.73 12.07 -14.66
N GLU A 126 -0.57 13.35 -14.32
CA GLU A 126 -1.44 14.38 -14.87
C GLU A 126 -1.20 14.60 -16.38
N ARG A 127 0.05 14.45 -16.81
CA ARG A 127 0.39 14.68 -18.21
C ARG A 127 0.03 13.51 -19.10
N GLU A 128 0.35 12.31 -18.65
CA GLU A 128 0.29 11.13 -19.52
C GLU A 128 -0.97 10.34 -19.35
N SER A 129 -1.81 10.75 -18.46
CA SER A 129 -2.73 9.80 -17.96
C SER A 129 -3.87 9.50 -18.87
N SER A 130 -4.07 8.24 -19.02
CA SER A 130 -5.36 7.70 -19.29
C SER A 130 -6.24 7.78 -18.06
N ALA A 131 -5.70 8.16 -16.91
CA ALA A 131 -6.49 8.29 -15.70
C ALA A 131 -7.24 9.61 -15.72
N GLU A 132 -8.46 9.57 -15.25
CA GLU A 132 -9.26 10.78 -15.16
C GLU A 132 -8.76 11.65 -14.03
N MET A 133 -9.00 12.96 -14.14
CA MET A 133 -8.55 13.91 -13.14
C MET A 133 -9.09 13.58 -11.76
N GLU A 134 -10.32 13.09 -11.69
CA GLU A 134 -10.89 12.69 -10.40
C GLU A 134 -10.14 11.54 -9.77
N GLU A 135 -9.67 10.62 -10.59
CA GLU A 135 -8.90 9.49 -10.06
C GLU A 135 -7.56 9.98 -9.50
N VAL A 136 -6.89 10.89 -10.19
CA VAL A 136 -5.64 11.44 -9.70
C VAL A 136 -5.86 12.18 -8.38
N LYS A 137 -6.96 12.90 -8.26
CA LYS A 137 -7.30 13.58 -7.02
C LYS A 137 -7.51 12.58 -5.88
N SER A 138 -8.16 11.45 -6.17
CA SER A 138 -8.38 10.47 -5.13
C SER A 138 -7.07 9.83 -4.68
N TRP A 139 -6.12 9.63 -5.59
CA TRP A 139 -4.80 9.13 -5.23
C TRP A 139 -4.08 10.11 -4.31
N ARG A 140 -4.15 11.39 -4.62
CA ARG A 140 -3.51 12.43 -3.83
C ARG A 140 -4.10 12.47 -2.43
N SER A 141 -5.42 12.42 -2.35
CA SER A 141 -6.11 12.39 -1.06
C SER A 141 -5.73 11.16 -0.25
N ALA A 142 -5.65 10.00 -0.90
CA ALA A 142 -5.30 8.77 -0.23
C ALA A 142 -3.90 8.83 0.37
N LEU A 143 -2.94 9.38 -0.38
CA LEU A 143 -1.58 9.52 0.14
C LEU A 143 -1.56 10.41 1.38
N THR A 144 -2.26 11.54 1.33
CA THR A 144 -2.29 12.45 2.46
C THR A 144 -2.89 11.77 3.69
N ARG A 145 -3.99 11.04 3.51
CA ARG A 145 -4.63 10.36 4.63
C ARG A 145 -3.72 9.27 5.22
N ALA A 146 -3.13 8.47 4.35
CA ALA A 146 -2.30 7.35 4.80
C ALA A 146 -1.10 7.83 5.58
N THR A 147 -0.48 8.92 5.16
CA THR A 147 0.71 9.43 5.82
C THR A 147 0.43 10.07 7.16
N ASN A 148 -0.83 10.33 7.47
CA ASN A 148 -1.22 10.85 8.77
C ASN A 148 -1.56 9.76 9.78
N LEU A 149 -1.53 8.49 9.35
CA LEU A 149 -1.76 7.37 10.26
C LEU A 149 -0.48 7.07 11.03
N SER A 150 -0.63 6.43 12.19
CA SER A 150 0.53 5.99 12.97
C SER A 150 1.29 4.93 12.21
N GLY A 151 2.59 5.13 12.06
CA GLY A 151 3.40 4.21 11.29
C GLY A 151 4.86 4.26 11.71
N TRP A 152 5.70 3.70 10.85
CA TRP A 152 7.12 3.51 11.15
C TRP A 152 7.97 4.17 10.08
N ASP A 153 8.97 4.91 10.52
CA ASP A 153 9.94 5.54 9.63
C ASP A 153 11.26 4.77 9.77
N SER A 154 11.66 4.07 8.71
CA SER A 154 12.84 3.20 8.76
C SER A 154 14.11 3.95 9.10
N ARG A 155 14.16 5.26 8.84
CA ARG A 155 15.36 6.04 9.14
C ARG A 155 15.61 6.19 10.64
N LYS A 156 14.61 5.89 11.45
CA LYS A 156 14.72 5.99 12.92
C LYS A 156 15.12 4.66 13.55
N TYR A 157 15.21 3.60 12.78
CA TYR A 157 15.54 2.27 13.29
C TYR A 157 16.66 1.68 12.46
N GLU A 158 17.77 1.37 13.08
CA GLU A 158 18.90 0.80 12.36
C GLU A 158 19.20 -0.62 12.76
#